data_9b3f5fabb337abbf88e466c93e0e1e45
#
_entry.id   9b3f5fabb337abbf88e466c93e0e1e45
#
_cell.length_a   1.000
_cell.length_b   1.000
_cell.length_c   1.000
_cell.angle_alpha   90.00
_cell.angle_beta   90.00
_cell.angle_gamma   90.00
#
_symmetry.space_group_name_H-M   'P 1'
#
loop_
_entity.id
_entity.type
_entity.pdbx_description
1 polymer ?
#
loop_
_entity_poly.entity_id
_entity_poly.type
_entity_poly.pdbx_seq_one_letter_code
_entity_poly.pdbx_strand_id
1 'polypeptide(L)'
;MSTAVQTHELSKRYRRVSALTECTVTVPTGRVCGLVGPNGAGKTTLLRMLAGLARPTGGTALVLGGAPRQDPAFLAEIGFLAQEIPLYRRLSAEDHIRAGAHLNPRWDASLARTRLEELRIPLDQRVGTLSGGQRAQVALGLTLAKRPRVLLLDEPVAALDPLARRNFLATLTSAVTEAEGGLTVVLSSHLVTDLERVCDHLILLAGSRVQLCGDIDTLLAGHKVLVGPRHDTAPIERTHKVVQTVSTAHLSTLLVRLNGPVTDPAYQAEDVTFEELVLAYLGADEAPASKHLTRIGEDS
;
A
#
# COMPACT_ATOMS: atom_id res chain seq x y z
N MET A 1 -1.24 -19.01 9.88
CA MET A 1 -2.14 -17.85 9.68
C MET A 1 -2.80 -17.99 8.31
N SER A 2 -4.09 -17.70 8.21
CA SER A 2 -4.78 -17.70 6.91
C SER A 2 -4.35 -16.48 6.08
N THR A 3 -4.36 -16.62 4.76
CA THR A 3 -3.94 -15.57 3.83
C THR A 3 -5.17 -14.94 3.18
N ALA A 4 -5.27 -13.62 3.23
CA ALA A 4 -6.35 -12.87 2.59
C ALA A 4 -6.04 -12.54 1.12
N VAL A 5 -4.79 -12.16 0.83
CA VAL A 5 -4.33 -11.87 -0.52
C VAL A 5 -3.03 -12.59 -0.78
N GLN A 6 -2.93 -13.26 -1.92
CA GLN A 6 -1.72 -13.90 -2.40
C GLN A 6 -1.57 -13.67 -3.90
N THR A 7 -0.37 -13.31 -4.34
CA THR A 7 -0.03 -13.28 -5.77
C THR A 7 1.24 -14.07 -6.01
N HIS A 8 1.36 -14.66 -7.17
CA HIS A 8 2.55 -15.36 -7.62
C HIS A 8 2.91 -14.90 -9.03
N GLU A 9 4.08 -14.26 -9.15
CA GLU A 9 4.61 -13.72 -10.41
C GLU A 9 3.60 -12.87 -11.20
N LEU A 10 2.72 -12.18 -10.46
CA LEU A 10 1.61 -11.43 -11.04
C LEU A 10 2.12 -10.32 -11.93
N SER A 11 1.69 -10.32 -13.18
CA SER A 11 2.14 -9.37 -14.20
C SER A 11 0.96 -8.74 -14.92
N LYS A 12 1.10 -7.45 -15.24
CA LYS A 12 0.13 -6.71 -16.04
C LYS A 12 0.81 -5.79 -17.03
N ARG A 13 0.49 -5.97 -18.30
CA ARG A 13 0.96 -5.14 -19.38
C ARG A 13 -0.21 -4.47 -20.08
N TYR A 14 -0.11 -3.16 -20.27
CA TYR A 14 -1.03 -2.36 -21.08
C TYR A 14 -0.32 -1.93 -22.36
N ARG A 15 -0.69 -2.53 -23.49
CA ARG A 15 -0.01 -2.30 -24.78
C ARG A 15 1.51 -2.48 -24.65
N ARG A 16 2.28 -1.36 -24.60
CA ARG A 16 3.75 -1.36 -24.53
C ARG A 16 4.31 -1.11 -23.13
N VAL A 17 3.45 -0.79 -22.15
CA VAL A 17 3.86 -0.44 -20.78
C VAL A 17 3.59 -1.61 -19.86
N SER A 18 4.62 -2.11 -19.17
CA SER A 18 4.47 -3.05 -18.05
C SER A 18 4.10 -2.25 -16.80
N ALA A 19 2.88 -2.43 -16.32
CA ALA A 19 2.41 -1.80 -15.09
C ALA A 19 2.80 -2.59 -13.85
N LEU A 20 2.92 -3.93 -13.98
CA LEU A 20 3.44 -4.84 -12.95
C LEU A 20 4.22 -5.96 -13.62
N THR A 21 5.30 -6.40 -12.99
CA THR A 21 6.20 -7.43 -13.49
C THR A 21 6.54 -8.40 -12.37
N GLU A 22 6.08 -9.65 -12.47
CA GLU A 22 6.43 -10.77 -11.59
C GLU A 22 6.23 -10.45 -10.09
N CYS A 23 5.14 -9.76 -9.76
CA CYS A 23 4.85 -9.35 -8.39
C CYS A 23 4.35 -10.53 -7.55
N THR A 24 5.12 -10.91 -6.54
CA THR A 24 4.75 -11.95 -5.57
C THR A 24 4.59 -11.30 -4.21
N VAL A 25 3.36 -11.31 -3.67
CA VAL A 25 3.01 -10.73 -2.36
C VAL A 25 2.09 -11.67 -1.59
N THR A 26 2.14 -11.56 -0.27
CA THR A 26 1.25 -12.25 0.65
C THR A 26 0.79 -11.29 1.73
N VAL A 27 -0.53 -11.15 1.91
CA VAL A 27 -1.14 -10.36 2.99
C VAL A 27 -1.93 -11.31 3.88
N PRO A 28 -1.57 -11.46 5.16
CA PRO A 28 -2.32 -12.28 6.09
C PRO A 28 -3.70 -11.70 6.37
N THR A 29 -4.65 -12.56 6.78
CA THR A 29 -6.01 -12.14 7.17
C THR A 29 -5.96 -11.25 8.42
N GLY A 30 -6.79 -10.20 8.44
CA GLY A 30 -6.94 -9.29 9.57
C GLY A 30 -5.82 -8.23 9.69
N ARG A 31 -4.94 -8.11 8.69
CA ARG A 31 -3.85 -7.11 8.67
C ARG A 31 -4.24 -5.86 7.90
N VAL A 32 -3.65 -4.74 8.30
CA VAL A 32 -3.70 -3.48 7.57
C VAL A 32 -2.39 -3.33 6.80
N CYS A 33 -2.47 -3.57 5.50
CA CYS A 33 -1.31 -3.54 4.61
C CYS A 33 -1.19 -2.18 3.91
N GLY A 34 -0.08 -1.49 4.10
CA GLY A 34 0.31 -0.32 3.32
C GLY A 34 0.88 -0.73 1.97
N LEU A 35 0.34 -0.19 0.89
CA LEU A 35 0.85 -0.35 -0.46
C LEU A 35 1.53 0.94 -0.91
N VAL A 36 2.85 0.98 -0.85
CA VAL A 36 3.67 2.17 -1.10
C VAL A 36 4.37 2.10 -2.44
N GLY A 37 4.60 3.23 -3.04
CA GLY A 37 5.39 3.36 -4.28
C GLY A 37 5.11 4.68 -4.98
N PRO A 38 6.00 5.10 -5.89
CA PRO A 38 5.84 6.32 -6.66
C PRO A 38 4.63 6.24 -7.59
N ASN A 39 4.26 7.37 -8.19
CA ASN A 39 3.23 7.40 -9.21
C ASN A 39 3.67 6.55 -10.41
N GLY A 40 2.75 5.70 -10.90
CA GLY A 40 3.06 4.77 -11.98
C GLY A 40 3.70 3.45 -11.56
N ALA A 41 4.03 3.22 -10.28
CA ALA A 41 4.61 1.96 -9.78
C ALA A 41 3.69 0.73 -9.91
N GLY A 42 2.40 0.93 -10.21
CA GLY A 42 1.46 -0.17 -10.40
C GLY A 42 0.46 -0.39 -9.26
N LYS A 43 0.43 0.47 -8.23
CA LYS A 43 -0.47 0.36 -7.05
C LYS A 43 -1.94 0.16 -7.45
N THR A 44 -2.49 1.11 -8.21
CA THR A 44 -3.87 1.04 -8.73
C THR A 44 -4.10 -0.21 -9.58
N THR A 45 -3.11 -0.62 -10.38
CA THR A 45 -3.20 -1.82 -11.21
C THR A 45 -3.30 -3.08 -10.36
N LEU A 46 -2.48 -3.19 -9.32
CA LEU A 46 -2.54 -4.30 -8.36
C LEU A 46 -3.91 -4.35 -7.68
N LEU A 47 -4.36 -3.24 -7.10
CA LEU A 47 -5.66 -3.17 -6.42
C LEU A 47 -6.83 -3.53 -7.34
N ARG A 48 -6.82 -3.06 -8.61
CA ARG A 48 -7.85 -3.42 -9.60
C ARG A 48 -7.84 -4.90 -9.96
N MET A 49 -6.67 -5.54 -10.03
CA MET A 49 -6.60 -6.99 -10.26
C MET A 49 -7.13 -7.77 -9.06
N LEU A 50 -6.78 -7.37 -7.84
CA LEU A 50 -7.30 -7.97 -6.61
C LEU A 50 -8.81 -7.80 -6.45
N ALA A 51 -9.37 -6.68 -6.92
CA ALA A 51 -10.81 -6.43 -6.95
C ALA A 51 -11.55 -7.17 -8.09
N GLY A 52 -10.84 -7.89 -8.98
CA GLY A 52 -11.43 -8.55 -10.16
C GLY A 52 -11.78 -7.58 -11.30
N LEU A 53 -11.37 -6.30 -11.21
CA LEU A 53 -11.65 -5.26 -12.21
C LEU A 53 -10.66 -5.25 -13.38
N ALA A 54 -9.53 -5.93 -13.25
CA ALA A 54 -8.55 -6.09 -14.31
C ALA A 54 -8.02 -7.54 -14.32
N ARG A 55 -7.82 -8.09 -15.51
CA ARG A 55 -7.22 -9.44 -15.66
C ARG A 55 -5.71 -9.32 -15.73
N PRO A 56 -4.95 -10.20 -15.07
CA PRO A 56 -3.51 -10.28 -15.24
C PRO A 56 -3.15 -10.69 -16.69
N THR A 57 -1.92 -10.36 -17.11
CA THR A 57 -1.32 -10.85 -18.37
C THR A 57 -0.38 -12.02 -18.12
N GLY A 58 0.02 -12.27 -16.87
CA GLY A 58 0.83 -13.38 -16.42
C GLY A 58 0.73 -13.56 -14.91
N GLY A 59 1.12 -14.73 -14.44
CA GLY A 59 1.03 -15.08 -13.02
C GLY A 59 -0.40 -15.26 -12.51
N THR A 60 -0.55 -15.35 -11.20
CA THR A 60 -1.84 -15.62 -10.55
C THR A 60 -2.07 -14.69 -9.36
N ALA A 61 -3.35 -14.45 -9.04
CA ALA A 61 -3.79 -13.77 -7.82
C ALA A 61 -4.90 -14.59 -7.16
N LEU A 62 -4.84 -14.67 -5.83
CA LEU A 62 -5.89 -15.25 -4.99
C LEU A 62 -6.31 -14.22 -3.94
N VAL A 63 -7.61 -14.05 -3.76
CA VAL A 63 -8.19 -13.25 -2.69
C VAL A 63 -9.17 -14.14 -1.94
N LEU A 64 -8.97 -14.26 -0.62
CA LEU A 64 -9.72 -15.21 0.23
C LEU A 64 -9.70 -16.65 -0.29
N GLY A 65 -8.56 -17.06 -0.88
CA GLY A 65 -8.35 -18.40 -1.46
C GLY A 65 -8.94 -18.62 -2.84
N GLY A 66 -9.66 -17.64 -3.42
CA GLY A 66 -10.27 -17.72 -4.76
C GLY A 66 -9.65 -16.75 -5.76
N ALA A 67 -9.69 -17.08 -7.06
CA ALA A 67 -9.27 -16.15 -8.10
C ALA A 67 -10.24 -14.95 -8.18
N PRO A 68 -9.72 -13.70 -8.27
CA PRO A 68 -10.56 -12.52 -8.43
C PRO A 68 -11.44 -12.59 -9.69
N ARG A 69 -12.72 -12.30 -9.52
CA ARG A 69 -13.73 -12.40 -10.57
C ARG A 69 -14.87 -11.41 -10.37
N GLN A 70 -15.66 -11.18 -11.44
CA GLN A 70 -16.79 -10.24 -11.41
C GLN A 70 -18.11 -10.99 -11.21
N ASP A 71 -18.23 -11.74 -10.14
CA ASP A 71 -19.51 -12.35 -9.75
C ASP A 71 -20.02 -11.78 -8.42
N PRO A 72 -21.33 -11.80 -8.17
CA PRO A 72 -21.93 -11.21 -6.97
C PRO A 72 -21.37 -11.78 -5.66
N ALA A 73 -21.05 -13.07 -5.61
CA ALA A 73 -20.54 -13.71 -4.39
C ALA A 73 -19.13 -13.21 -4.04
N PHE A 74 -18.24 -13.15 -5.02
CA PHE A 74 -16.89 -12.59 -4.82
C PHE A 74 -16.97 -11.10 -4.49
N LEU A 75 -17.74 -10.32 -5.27
CA LEU A 75 -17.85 -8.88 -5.06
C LEU A 75 -18.46 -8.52 -3.70
N ALA A 76 -19.32 -9.36 -3.13
CA ALA A 76 -19.87 -9.15 -1.79
C ALA A 76 -18.79 -9.23 -0.69
N GLU A 77 -17.70 -9.98 -0.91
CA GLU A 77 -16.60 -10.12 0.03
C GLU A 77 -15.59 -8.98 -0.05
N ILE A 78 -15.61 -8.17 -1.13
CA ILE A 78 -14.60 -7.16 -1.42
C ILE A 78 -15.20 -5.76 -1.34
N GLY A 79 -14.61 -4.89 -0.52
CA GLY A 79 -14.81 -3.44 -0.59
C GLY A 79 -13.72 -2.84 -1.47
N PHE A 80 -14.08 -2.02 -2.43
CA PHE A 80 -13.12 -1.29 -3.26
C PHE A 80 -13.48 0.20 -3.29
N LEU A 81 -12.55 1.04 -2.87
CA LEU A 81 -12.66 2.49 -2.97
C LEU A 81 -11.58 3.01 -3.92
N ALA A 82 -12.01 3.48 -5.07
CA ALA A 82 -11.14 4.05 -6.09
C ALA A 82 -10.67 5.47 -5.69
N GLN A 83 -9.55 5.89 -6.24
CA GLN A 83 -8.98 7.23 -6.04
C GLN A 83 -9.97 8.36 -6.39
N GLU A 84 -10.68 8.23 -7.51
CA GLU A 84 -11.84 9.07 -7.80
C GLU A 84 -13.05 8.47 -7.10
N ILE A 85 -13.52 9.12 -6.05
CA ILE A 85 -14.67 8.67 -5.24
C ILE A 85 -15.93 8.63 -6.14
N PRO A 86 -16.45 7.44 -6.52
CA PRO A 86 -17.50 7.30 -7.51
C PRO A 86 -18.91 7.49 -6.90
N LEU A 87 -19.15 8.64 -6.27
CA LEU A 87 -20.45 8.97 -5.72
C LEU A 87 -21.27 9.83 -6.71
N TYR A 88 -22.57 9.53 -6.82
CA TYR A 88 -23.50 10.31 -7.63
C TYR A 88 -23.78 11.66 -6.98
N ARG A 89 -23.18 12.72 -7.48
CA ARG A 89 -23.18 14.06 -6.88
C ARG A 89 -24.57 14.66 -6.61
N ARG A 90 -25.60 14.24 -7.35
CA ARG A 90 -26.98 14.70 -7.22
C ARG A 90 -27.77 13.95 -6.15
N LEU A 91 -27.32 12.78 -5.74
CA LEU A 91 -27.93 11.96 -4.71
C LEU A 91 -27.42 12.37 -3.32
N SER A 92 -28.22 12.14 -2.29
CA SER A 92 -27.84 12.27 -0.90
C SER A 92 -27.07 11.05 -0.40
N ALA A 93 -26.45 11.12 0.80
CA ALA A 93 -25.87 9.96 1.45
C ALA A 93 -26.92 8.87 1.71
N GLU A 94 -28.13 9.25 2.14
CA GLU A 94 -29.24 8.34 2.37
C GLU A 94 -29.72 7.64 1.09
N ASP A 95 -29.74 8.36 -0.06
CA ASP A 95 -30.07 7.74 -1.35
C ASP A 95 -29.05 6.66 -1.74
N HIS A 96 -27.73 6.92 -1.48
CA HIS A 96 -26.69 5.92 -1.70
C HIS A 96 -26.83 4.71 -0.77
N ILE A 97 -27.19 4.94 0.51
CA ILE A 97 -27.44 3.84 1.47
C ILE A 97 -28.59 2.97 0.99
N ARG A 98 -29.69 3.56 0.53
CA ARG A 98 -30.85 2.82 -0.01
C ARG A 98 -30.48 2.04 -1.28
N ALA A 99 -29.76 2.69 -2.21
CA ALA A 99 -29.27 2.02 -3.42
C ALA A 99 -28.36 0.82 -3.10
N GLY A 100 -27.47 0.98 -2.11
CA GLY A 100 -26.59 -0.08 -1.65
C GLY A 100 -27.33 -1.33 -1.17
N ALA A 101 -28.47 -1.15 -0.50
CA ALA A 101 -29.30 -2.26 -0.02
C ALA A 101 -29.88 -3.12 -1.15
N HIS A 102 -30.13 -2.55 -2.32
CA HIS A 102 -30.60 -3.31 -3.49
C HIS A 102 -29.49 -4.03 -4.26
N LEU A 103 -28.23 -3.61 -4.05
CA LEU A 103 -27.09 -4.11 -4.82
C LEU A 103 -26.21 -5.10 -4.05
N ASN A 104 -26.34 -5.16 -2.72
CA ASN A 104 -25.44 -5.95 -1.89
C ASN A 104 -26.22 -6.87 -0.92
N PRO A 105 -25.97 -8.19 -0.95
CA PRO A 105 -26.77 -9.15 -0.18
C PRO A 105 -26.56 -9.08 1.34
N ARG A 106 -25.42 -8.53 1.80
CA ARG A 106 -25.08 -8.39 3.23
C ARG A 106 -25.00 -6.93 3.67
N TRP A 107 -25.82 -6.09 3.04
CA TRP A 107 -25.80 -4.66 3.30
C TRP A 107 -26.28 -4.29 4.70
N ASP A 108 -25.44 -3.56 5.41
CA ASP A 108 -25.74 -3.01 6.73
C ASP A 108 -25.97 -1.49 6.64
N ALA A 109 -27.21 -1.12 6.36
CA ALA A 109 -27.61 0.29 6.28
C ALA A 109 -27.46 1.02 7.62
N SER A 110 -27.62 0.31 8.76
CA SER A 110 -27.50 0.92 10.09
C SER A 110 -26.06 1.32 10.37
N LEU A 111 -25.10 0.47 10.03
CA LEU A 111 -23.66 0.78 10.14
C LEU A 111 -23.30 2.06 9.39
N ALA A 112 -23.76 2.18 8.12
CA ALA A 112 -23.48 3.38 7.33
C ALA A 112 -24.07 4.64 7.97
N ARG A 113 -25.33 4.59 8.41
CA ARG A 113 -26.00 5.75 9.06
C ARG A 113 -25.30 6.13 10.35
N THR A 114 -25.10 5.20 11.27
CA THR A 114 -24.45 5.47 12.56
C THR A 114 -23.09 6.13 12.37
N ARG A 115 -22.25 5.61 11.48
CA ARG A 115 -20.93 6.21 11.23
C ARG A 115 -21.00 7.63 10.66
N LEU A 116 -21.93 7.89 9.74
CA LEU A 116 -22.09 9.24 9.18
C LEU A 116 -22.69 10.22 10.19
N GLU A 117 -23.59 9.78 11.05
CA GLU A 117 -24.16 10.56 12.14
C GLU A 117 -23.11 10.92 13.20
N GLU A 118 -22.26 9.97 13.61
CA GLU A 118 -21.12 10.20 14.51
C GLU A 118 -20.17 11.27 13.98
N LEU A 119 -19.97 11.27 12.66
CA LEU A 119 -19.16 12.28 11.96
C LEU A 119 -19.92 13.57 11.64
N ARG A 120 -21.18 13.68 12.09
CA ARG A 120 -22.08 14.84 11.84
C ARG A 120 -22.22 15.15 10.35
N ILE A 121 -22.26 14.14 9.50
CA ILE A 121 -22.49 14.30 8.07
C ILE A 121 -23.99 14.17 7.80
N PRO A 122 -24.63 15.24 7.26
CA PRO A 122 -26.07 15.22 6.97
C PRO A 122 -26.42 14.15 5.94
N LEU A 123 -27.35 13.25 6.29
CA LEU A 123 -27.72 12.12 5.43
C LEU A 123 -28.57 12.53 4.22
N ASP A 124 -29.34 13.60 4.35
CA ASP A 124 -30.28 14.15 3.35
C ASP A 124 -29.61 15.13 2.37
N GLN A 125 -28.40 15.61 2.69
CA GLN A 125 -27.67 16.55 1.87
C GLN A 125 -27.07 15.87 0.64
N ARG A 126 -27.16 16.54 -0.52
CA ARG A 126 -26.55 16.05 -1.78
C ARG A 126 -25.03 15.92 -1.63
N VAL A 127 -24.49 14.76 -1.98
CA VAL A 127 -23.06 14.46 -1.86
C VAL A 127 -22.19 15.47 -2.62
N GLY A 128 -22.70 16.03 -3.72
CA GLY A 128 -21.98 17.04 -4.51
C GLY A 128 -21.70 18.34 -3.77
N THR A 129 -22.41 18.65 -2.68
CA THR A 129 -22.26 19.87 -1.85
C THR A 129 -21.44 19.61 -0.58
N LEU A 130 -21.10 18.37 -0.29
CA LEU A 130 -20.25 18.00 0.84
C LEU A 130 -18.78 18.40 0.58
N SER A 131 -18.01 18.62 1.65
CA SER A 131 -16.56 18.79 1.54
C SER A 131 -15.87 17.52 0.99
N GLY A 132 -14.62 17.63 0.55
CA GLY A 132 -13.82 16.48 0.10
C GLY A 132 -13.72 15.40 1.16
N GLY A 133 -13.43 15.80 2.41
CA GLY A 133 -13.34 14.88 3.55
C GLY A 133 -14.68 14.20 3.86
N GLN A 134 -15.79 14.95 3.85
CA GLN A 134 -17.11 14.36 4.06
C GLN A 134 -17.48 13.36 2.96
N ARG A 135 -17.18 13.67 1.68
CA ARG A 135 -17.38 12.70 0.59
C ARG A 135 -16.56 11.42 0.75
N ALA A 136 -15.31 11.55 1.19
CA ALA A 136 -14.46 10.39 1.47
C ALA A 136 -15.05 9.53 2.60
N GLN A 137 -15.57 10.15 3.65
CA GLN A 137 -16.23 9.45 4.76
C GLN A 137 -17.52 8.76 4.31
N VAL A 138 -18.35 9.41 3.48
CA VAL A 138 -19.54 8.77 2.90
C VAL A 138 -19.13 7.53 2.09
N ALA A 139 -18.12 7.65 1.23
CA ALA A 139 -17.65 6.54 0.41
C ALA A 139 -17.09 5.38 1.27
N LEU A 140 -16.33 5.69 2.32
CA LEU A 140 -15.83 4.69 3.26
C LEU A 140 -16.99 4.01 4.00
N GLY A 141 -17.93 4.78 4.55
CA GLY A 141 -19.12 4.24 5.24
C GLY A 141 -19.96 3.31 4.36
N LEU A 142 -20.19 3.70 3.10
CA LEU A 142 -20.89 2.84 2.12
C LEU A 142 -20.10 1.57 1.80
N THR A 143 -18.76 1.67 1.69
CA THR A 143 -17.93 0.50 1.41
C THR A 143 -17.90 -0.46 2.60
N LEU A 144 -17.88 0.04 3.83
CA LEU A 144 -17.93 -0.74 5.06
C LEU A 144 -19.33 -1.38 5.29
N ALA A 145 -20.41 -0.70 4.85
CA ALA A 145 -21.77 -1.23 4.93
C ALA A 145 -21.97 -2.53 4.15
N LYS A 146 -21.12 -2.84 3.19
CA LYS A 146 -21.09 -4.14 2.51
C LYS A 146 -20.66 -5.28 3.42
N ARG A 147 -20.09 -4.99 4.59
CA ARG A 147 -19.45 -5.98 5.48
C ARG A 147 -18.40 -6.82 4.73
N PRO A 148 -17.43 -6.17 4.03
CA PRO A 148 -16.42 -6.89 3.29
C PRO A 148 -15.44 -7.59 4.22
N ARG A 149 -14.81 -8.67 3.73
CA ARG A 149 -13.68 -9.32 4.40
C ARG A 149 -12.32 -8.75 3.95
N VAL A 150 -12.28 -8.19 2.75
CA VAL A 150 -11.10 -7.49 2.22
C VAL A 150 -11.52 -6.11 1.73
N LEU A 151 -10.83 -5.08 2.19
CA LEU A 151 -11.03 -3.68 1.82
C LEU A 151 -9.81 -3.18 1.05
N LEU A 152 -10.02 -2.77 -0.18
CA LEU A 152 -8.99 -2.25 -1.08
C LEU A 152 -9.22 -0.76 -1.27
N LEU A 153 -8.25 0.06 -0.86
CA LEU A 153 -8.36 1.53 -0.86
C LEU A 153 -7.26 2.12 -1.74
N ASP A 154 -7.66 2.76 -2.84
CA ASP A 154 -6.72 3.34 -3.81
C ASP A 154 -6.57 4.84 -3.59
N GLU A 155 -5.47 5.26 -2.91
CA GLU A 155 -5.14 6.65 -2.60
C GLU A 155 -6.30 7.44 -1.96
N PRO A 156 -7.05 6.88 -0.97
CA PRO A 156 -8.33 7.45 -0.52
C PRO A 156 -8.20 8.81 0.18
N VAL A 157 -7.01 9.15 0.62
CA VAL A 157 -6.72 10.37 1.40
C VAL A 157 -5.85 11.38 0.65
N ALA A 158 -5.45 11.11 -0.60
CA ALA A 158 -4.51 11.93 -1.34
C ALA A 158 -4.96 13.39 -1.55
N ALA A 159 -6.27 13.61 -1.74
CA ALA A 159 -6.85 14.93 -1.98
C ALA A 159 -7.45 15.57 -0.72
N LEU A 160 -7.21 15.01 0.45
CA LEU A 160 -7.78 15.50 1.72
C LEU A 160 -6.81 16.46 2.42
N ASP A 161 -7.38 17.46 3.11
CA ASP A 161 -6.62 18.25 4.06
C ASP A 161 -6.14 17.38 5.25
N PRO A 162 -5.14 17.85 6.05
CA PRO A 162 -4.57 17.04 7.13
C PRO A 162 -5.57 16.57 8.18
N LEU A 163 -6.59 17.38 8.51
CA LEU A 163 -7.61 17.00 9.50
C LEU A 163 -8.57 15.95 8.96
N ALA A 164 -9.07 16.14 7.73
CA ALA A 164 -9.93 15.17 7.06
C ALA A 164 -9.23 13.81 6.86
N ARG A 165 -7.93 13.84 6.52
CA ARG A 165 -7.08 12.65 6.39
C ARG A 165 -6.97 11.90 7.72
N ARG A 166 -6.64 12.60 8.80
CA ARG A 166 -6.55 12.01 10.15
C ARG A 166 -7.87 11.37 10.55
N ASN A 167 -9.00 12.05 10.31
CA ASN A 167 -10.33 11.53 10.62
C ASN A 167 -10.66 10.29 9.79
N PHE A 168 -10.30 10.27 8.51
CA PHE A 168 -10.49 9.10 7.64
C PHE A 168 -9.73 7.88 8.17
N LEU A 169 -8.45 8.05 8.49
CA LEU A 169 -7.62 6.97 9.04
C LEU A 169 -8.12 6.49 10.40
N ALA A 170 -8.60 7.39 11.28
CA ALA A 170 -9.21 7.01 12.54
C ALA A 170 -10.48 6.17 12.34
N THR A 171 -11.37 6.57 11.41
CA THR A 171 -12.57 5.79 11.05
C THR A 171 -12.20 4.41 10.51
N LEU A 172 -11.15 4.33 9.68
CA LEU A 172 -10.66 3.07 9.14
C LEU A 172 -10.14 2.15 10.25
N THR A 173 -9.31 2.68 11.17
CA THR A 173 -8.77 1.92 12.32
C THR A 173 -9.89 1.39 13.21
N SER A 174 -10.89 2.22 13.55
CA SER A 174 -12.07 1.79 14.31
C SER A 174 -12.80 0.64 13.61
N ALA A 175 -13.01 0.77 12.29
CA ALA A 175 -13.68 -0.28 11.50
C ALA A 175 -12.91 -1.61 11.49
N VAL A 176 -11.58 -1.57 11.45
CA VAL A 176 -10.73 -2.78 11.51
C VAL A 176 -10.83 -3.43 12.89
N THR A 177 -10.77 -2.62 13.96
CA THR A 177 -10.83 -3.11 15.35
C THR A 177 -12.19 -3.73 15.68
N GLU A 178 -13.28 -3.16 15.17
CA GLU A 178 -14.65 -3.60 15.42
C GLU A 178 -15.10 -4.78 14.53
N ALA A 179 -14.32 -5.10 13.48
CA ALA A 179 -14.72 -6.14 12.53
C ALA A 179 -14.61 -7.54 13.15
N GLU A 180 -15.75 -8.16 13.43
CA GLU A 180 -15.83 -9.55 13.83
C GLU A 180 -15.29 -10.45 12.70
N GLY A 181 -14.33 -11.32 13.02
CA GLY A 181 -13.67 -12.21 12.05
C GLY A 181 -12.50 -11.59 11.28
N GLY A 182 -12.14 -10.32 11.57
CA GLY A 182 -10.98 -9.63 11.03
C GLY A 182 -11.19 -9.05 9.62
N LEU A 183 -11.15 -7.73 9.50
CA LEU A 183 -11.13 -7.02 8.23
C LEU A 183 -9.68 -6.89 7.74
N THR A 184 -9.38 -7.41 6.56
CA THR A 184 -8.09 -7.19 5.92
C THR A 184 -8.16 -5.94 5.05
N VAL A 185 -7.20 -5.05 5.19
CA VAL A 185 -7.15 -3.80 4.43
C VAL A 185 -5.88 -3.75 3.59
N VAL A 186 -5.99 -3.33 2.34
CA VAL A 186 -4.85 -2.90 1.52
C VAL A 186 -5.06 -1.43 1.17
N LEU A 187 -4.25 -0.57 1.74
CA LEU A 187 -4.33 0.89 1.62
C LEU A 187 -3.16 1.41 0.78
N SER A 188 -3.42 1.89 -0.43
CA SER A 188 -2.36 2.57 -1.18
C SER A 188 -2.21 4.03 -0.73
N SER A 189 -0.97 4.45 -0.59
CA SER A 189 -0.60 5.85 -0.34
C SER A 189 0.80 6.15 -0.90
N HIS A 190 1.03 7.40 -1.25
CA HIS A 190 2.37 7.93 -1.51
C HIS A 190 2.95 8.68 -0.28
N LEU A 191 2.18 8.81 0.80
CA LEU A 191 2.58 9.43 2.06
C LEU A 191 2.90 8.36 3.10
N VAL A 192 4.18 8.21 3.39
CA VAL A 192 4.72 7.19 4.30
C VAL A 192 4.20 7.38 5.72
N THR A 193 4.13 8.64 6.18
CA THR A 193 3.68 9.00 7.54
C THR A 193 2.23 8.62 7.85
N ASP A 194 1.37 8.54 6.83
CA ASP A 194 -0.02 8.10 7.03
C ASP A 194 -0.09 6.59 7.29
N LEU A 195 0.77 5.83 6.64
CA LEU A 195 0.79 4.37 6.72
C LEU A 195 1.44 3.87 8.02
N GLU A 196 2.49 4.53 8.49
CA GLU A 196 3.17 4.18 9.74
C GLU A 196 2.20 4.11 10.95
N ARG A 197 1.14 4.92 10.93
CA ARG A 197 0.17 5.02 12.01
C ARG A 197 -0.89 3.92 12.03
N VAL A 198 -1.16 3.30 10.90
CA VAL A 198 -2.31 2.41 10.75
C VAL A 198 -1.97 1.03 10.19
N CYS A 199 -0.78 0.87 9.58
CA CYS A 199 -0.37 -0.37 8.93
C CYS A 199 0.54 -1.19 9.84
N ASP A 200 0.36 -2.50 9.77
CA ASP A 200 1.22 -3.52 10.39
C ASP A 200 1.94 -4.39 9.35
N HIS A 201 1.59 -4.20 8.07
CA HIS A 201 2.17 -4.93 6.94
C HIS A 201 2.50 -3.96 5.81
N LEU A 202 3.55 -4.22 5.04
CA LEU A 202 4.01 -3.38 3.94
C LEU A 202 4.13 -4.16 2.64
N ILE A 203 3.68 -3.55 1.54
CA ILE A 203 4.07 -3.88 0.18
C ILE A 203 4.68 -2.62 -0.44
N LEU A 204 5.94 -2.68 -0.84
CA LEU A 204 6.61 -1.57 -1.52
C LEU A 204 6.84 -1.93 -2.98
N LEU A 205 6.28 -1.10 -3.86
CA LEU A 205 6.41 -1.22 -5.32
C LEU A 205 7.31 -0.12 -5.86
N ALA A 206 8.35 -0.49 -6.61
CA ALA A 206 9.15 0.42 -7.42
C ALA A 206 9.55 -0.28 -8.71
N GLY A 207 9.72 0.46 -9.81
CA GLY A 207 10.05 -0.11 -11.13
C GLY A 207 9.07 -1.20 -11.60
N SER A 208 7.78 -1.08 -11.25
CA SER A 208 6.75 -2.10 -11.54
C SER A 208 6.99 -3.46 -10.87
N ARG A 209 7.85 -3.55 -9.85
CA ARG A 209 8.20 -4.77 -9.11
C ARG A 209 8.01 -4.58 -7.61
N VAL A 210 7.83 -5.69 -6.90
CA VAL A 210 7.84 -5.69 -5.43
C VAL A 210 9.28 -5.60 -4.95
N GLN A 211 9.58 -4.58 -4.17
CA GLN A 211 10.88 -4.40 -3.53
C GLN A 211 10.90 -4.98 -2.11
N LEU A 212 9.81 -4.76 -1.36
CA LEU A 212 9.58 -5.30 -0.03
C LEU A 212 8.15 -5.80 0.10
N CYS A 213 7.97 -6.88 0.85
CA CYS A 213 6.66 -7.37 1.31
C CYS A 213 6.84 -8.10 2.62
N GLY A 214 6.11 -7.69 3.67
CA GLY A 214 6.18 -8.36 4.97
C GLY A 214 5.57 -7.55 6.10
N ASP A 215 5.61 -8.15 7.29
CA ASP A 215 5.29 -7.51 8.55
C ASP A 215 6.30 -6.37 8.83
N ILE A 216 5.81 -5.20 9.24
CA ILE A 216 6.63 -3.98 9.38
C ILE A 216 7.71 -4.17 10.45
N ASP A 217 7.37 -4.70 11.61
CA ASP A 217 8.34 -4.91 12.70
C ASP A 217 9.45 -5.88 12.27
N THR A 218 9.08 -6.94 11.54
CA THR A 218 10.03 -7.91 10.98
C THR A 218 10.93 -7.27 9.93
N LEU A 219 10.39 -6.40 9.08
CA LEU A 219 11.18 -5.68 8.09
C LEU A 219 12.15 -4.72 8.77
N LEU A 220 11.71 -3.95 9.77
CA LEU A 220 12.56 -3.02 10.51
C LEU A 220 13.68 -3.78 11.25
N ALA A 221 13.36 -4.85 11.97
CA ALA A 221 14.34 -5.68 12.67
C ALA A 221 15.38 -6.31 11.72
N GLY A 222 14.99 -6.59 10.48
CA GLY A 222 15.85 -7.16 9.43
C GLY A 222 16.75 -6.15 8.72
N HIS A 223 16.72 -4.86 9.09
CA HIS A 223 17.52 -3.80 8.48
C HIS A 223 18.27 -2.98 9.52
N LYS A 224 19.38 -2.37 9.14
CA LYS A 224 20.15 -1.43 9.96
C LYS A 224 20.71 -0.30 9.11
N VAL A 225 20.87 0.84 9.75
CA VAL A 225 21.68 1.94 9.24
C VAL A 225 23.10 1.79 9.81
N LEU A 226 24.11 1.71 8.97
CA LEU A 226 25.50 1.62 9.36
C LEU A 226 26.17 2.95 9.07
N VAL A 227 26.68 3.61 10.11
CA VAL A 227 27.39 4.89 10.01
C VAL A 227 28.85 4.67 10.36
N GLY A 228 29.73 5.06 9.47
CA GLY A 228 31.19 4.89 9.68
C GLY A 228 32.02 5.77 8.75
N PRO A 229 33.35 5.73 8.87
CA PRO A 229 34.27 6.50 8.04
C PRO A 229 34.14 6.05 6.57
N ARG A 230 34.35 6.99 5.66
CA ARG A 230 34.38 6.70 4.23
C ARG A 230 35.63 5.88 3.87
N HIS A 231 35.47 4.57 3.81
CA HIS A 231 36.48 3.64 3.37
C HIS A 231 35.86 2.52 2.53
N ASP A 232 36.58 1.44 2.26
CA ASP A 232 36.09 0.32 1.48
C ASP A 232 34.85 -0.32 2.11
N THR A 233 33.72 -0.30 1.41
CA THR A 233 32.45 -0.91 1.83
C THR A 233 32.33 -2.39 1.45
N ALA A 234 33.30 -2.93 0.69
CA ALA A 234 33.26 -4.30 0.20
C ALA A 234 33.15 -5.39 1.28
N PRO A 235 33.69 -5.24 2.51
CA PRO A 235 33.44 -6.18 3.60
C PRO A 235 31.96 -6.24 3.99
N ILE A 236 31.27 -5.10 4.05
CA ILE A 236 29.84 -5.00 4.36
C ILE A 236 29.01 -5.60 3.21
N GLU A 237 29.32 -5.27 1.98
CA GLU A 237 28.63 -5.78 0.76
C GLU A 237 28.72 -7.30 0.61
N ARG A 238 29.81 -7.91 1.11
CA ARG A 238 29.97 -9.39 1.12
C ARG A 238 29.11 -10.10 2.17
N THR A 239 28.82 -9.42 3.29
CA THR A 239 28.10 -10.02 4.42
C THR A 239 26.64 -9.63 4.44
N HIS A 240 26.28 -8.44 3.97
CA HIS A 240 24.92 -7.88 3.98
C HIS A 240 24.52 -7.38 2.61
N LYS A 241 23.22 -7.30 2.34
CA LYS A 241 22.74 -6.65 1.13
C LYS A 241 22.62 -5.15 1.39
N VAL A 242 23.53 -4.37 0.79
CA VAL A 242 23.44 -2.90 0.80
C VAL A 242 22.28 -2.47 -0.07
N VAL A 243 21.34 -1.70 0.50
CA VAL A 243 20.17 -1.16 -0.17
C VAL A 243 20.47 0.23 -0.71
N GLN A 244 21.07 1.08 0.13
CA GLN A 244 21.44 2.45 -0.22
C GLN A 244 22.76 2.83 0.43
N THR A 245 23.54 3.63 -0.28
CA THR A 245 24.76 4.24 0.24
C THR A 245 24.70 5.74 0.03
N VAL A 246 24.87 6.50 1.11
CA VAL A 246 25.03 7.95 1.09
C VAL A 246 26.38 8.29 1.69
N SER A 247 27.24 8.97 0.93
CA SER A 247 28.58 9.33 1.39
C SER A 247 28.79 10.83 1.37
N THR A 248 29.41 11.34 2.44
CA THR A 248 29.96 12.69 2.53
C THR A 248 31.47 12.65 2.32
N ALA A 249 32.17 13.76 2.55
CA ALA A 249 33.64 13.78 2.44
C ALA A 249 34.32 12.80 3.42
N HIS A 250 33.78 12.57 4.59
CA HIS A 250 34.40 11.83 5.70
C HIS A 250 33.61 10.62 6.18
N LEU A 251 32.31 10.58 5.97
CA LEU A 251 31.40 9.55 6.48
C LEU A 251 30.66 8.85 5.36
N SER A 252 30.37 7.58 5.56
CA SER A 252 29.42 6.80 4.77
C SER A 252 28.30 6.29 5.67
N THR A 253 27.06 6.45 5.18
CA THR A 253 25.84 5.90 5.78
C THR A 253 25.30 4.84 4.82
N LEU A 254 25.20 3.61 5.29
CA LEU A 254 24.73 2.47 4.51
C LEU A 254 23.42 1.95 5.12
N LEU A 255 22.33 1.93 4.37
CA LEU A 255 21.19 1.14 4.78
C LEU A 255 21.36 -0.28 4.25
N VAL A 256 21.40 -1.25 5.16
CA VAL A 256 21.66 -2.65 4.81
C VAL A 256 20.51 -3.55 5.26
N ARG A 257 20.20 -4.56 4.45
CA ARG A 257 19.42 -5.71 4.88
C ARG A 257 20.38 -6.72 5.49
N LEU A 258 20.11 -7.06 6.75
CA LEU A 258 20.96 -7.96 7.52
C LEU A 258 20.92 -9.41 6.98
N ASN A 259 22.10 -10.02 6.92
CA ASN A 259 22.26 -11.45 6.67
C ASN A 259 23.22 -12.04 7.73
N GLY A 260 22.99 -11.68 9.00
CA GLY A 260 23.81 -12.04 10.15
C GLY A 260 24.19 -10.81 10.98
N PRO A 261 25.04 -10.96 12.02
CA PRO A 261 25.49 -9.86 12.87
C PRO A 261 26.44 -8.91 12.12
N VAL A 262 26.34 -7.63 12.42
CA VAL A 262 27.33 -6.63 11.96
C VAL A 262 28.61 -6.79 12.79
N THR A 263 29.70 -7.14 12.15
CA THR A 263 30.98 -7.45 12.82
C THR A 263 32.08 -6.42 12.62
N ASP A 264 31.88 -5.46 11.68
CA ASP A 264 32.87 -4.44 11.42
C ASP A 264 32.83 -3.35 12.51
N PRO A 265 33.88 -3.22 13.34
CA PRO A 265 33.92 -2.26 14.44
C PRO A 265 34.03 -0.81 13.98
N ALA A 266 34.34 -0.56 12.72
CA ALA A 266 34.40 0.79 12.14
C ALA A 266 33.03 1.40 11.89
N TYR A 267 31.97 0.58 11.87
CA TYR A 267 30.60 1.02 11.66
C TYR A 267 29.77 0.93 12.93
N GLN A 268 29.09 2.04 13.25
CA GLN A 268 28.05 2.06 14.26
C GLN A 268 26.74 1.63 13.62
N ALA A 269 26.06 0.62 14.21
CA ALA A 269 24.79 0.13 13.74
C ALA A 269 23.64 0.81 14.50
N GLU A 270 22.73 1.43 13.77
CA GLU A 270 21.55 2.11 14.29
C GLU A 270 20.27 1.43 13.76
N ASP A 271 19.18 1.57 14.51
CA ASP A 271 17.88 1.07 14.08
C ASP A 271 17.37 1.94 12.92
N VAL A 272 16.69 1.28 11.96
CA VAL A 272 16.07 1.96 10.84
C VAL A 272 14.63 2.36 11.18
N THR A 273 14.23 3.57 10.85
CA THR A 273 12.84 4.01 10.92
C THR A 273 12.04 3.53 9.71
N PHE A 274 10.70 3.50 9.83
CA PHE A 274 9.84 3.10 8.71
C PHE A 274 10.02 4.01 7.49
N GLU A 275 10.13 5.31 7.71
CA GLU A 275 10.34 6.29 6.64
C GLU A 275 11.69 6.09 5.94
N GLU A 276 12.78 5.93 6.69
CA GLU A 276 14.11 5.66 6.13
C GLU A 276 14.15 4.38 5.30
N LEU A 277 13.51 3.30 5.80
CA LEU A 277 13.41 2.04 5.08
C LEU A 277 12.73 2.23 3.72
N VAL A 278 11.56 2.87 3.71
CA VAL A 278 10.80 3.11 2.48
C VAL A 278 11.57 3.99 1.51
N LEU A 279 12.12 5.12 1.98
CA LEU A 279 12.86 6.06 1.13
C LEU A 279 14.12 5.43 0.52
N ALA A 280 14.84 4.61 1.28
CA ALA A 280 16.03 3.93 0.76
C ALA A 280 15.72 2.97 -0.39
N TYR A 281 14.64 2.20 -0.28
CA TYR A 281 14.24 1.29 -1.36
C TYR A 281 13.64 2.02 -2.57
N LEU A 282 13.00 3.16 -2.38
CA LEU A 282 12.53 4.02 -3.48
C LEU A 282 13.71 4.70 -4.20
N GLY A 283 14.69 5.20 -3.46
CA GLY A 283 15.87 5.85 -4.02
C GLY A 283 16.83 4.90 -4.73
N ALA A 284 16.87 3.63 -4.33
CA ALA A 284 17.70 2.62 -5.00
C ALA A 284 17.24 2.32 -6.45
N ASP A 285 15.97 2.51 -6.75
CA ASP A 285 15.40 2.30 -8.10
C ASP A 285 15.67 3.50 -9.04
N GLU A 286 15.91 4.70 -8.49
CA GLU A 286 16.26 5.91 -9.25
C GLU A 286 17.74 6.01 -9.60
N ALA A 287 18.62 5.22 -8.95
CA ALA A 287 20.05 5.22 -9.26
C ALA A 287 20.27 4.62 -10.66
N PRO A 288 20.87 5.36 -11.62
CA PRO A 288 21.16 4.81 -12.95
C PRO A 288 22.09 3.60 -12.78
N ALA A 289 21.68 2.46 -13.33
CA ALA A 289 22.58 1.31 -13.48
C ALA A 289 23.92 1.84 -14.04
N SER A 290 25.00 1.64 -13.30
CA SER A 290 26.35 2.10 -13.67
C SER A 290 26.62 1.69 -15.10
N LYS A 291 26.59 2.65 -16.03
CA LYS A 291 27.09 2.44 -17.37
C LYS A 291 28.56 2.11 -17.20
N HIS A 292 28.93 0.86 -17.51
CA HIS A 292 30.30 0.53 -17.85
C HIS A 292 30.75 1.52 -18.92
N LEU A 293 31.50 2.53 -18.53
CA LEU A 293 32.27 3.34 -19.45
C LEU A 293 33.35 2.43 -20.04
N THR A 294 33.03 1.86 -21.20
CA THR A 294 34.06 1.30 -22.09
C THR A 294 34.99 2.45 -22.45
N ARG A 295 36.22 2.41 -21.93
CA ARG A 295 37.32 3.25 -22.41
C ARG A 295 37.47 2.95 -23.91
N ILE A 296 37.13 3.92 -24.72
CA ILE A 296 37.61 3.96 -26.10
C ILE A 296 39.06 4.42 -25.98
N GLY A 297 39.98 3.53 -26.39
CA GLY A 297 41.40 3.80 -26.40
C GLY A 297 41.73 4.94 -27.35
N GLU A 298 42.60 5.81 -26.88
CA GLU A 298 43.42 6.65 -27.71
C GLU A 298 44.45 5.73 -28.39
N ASP A 299 44.40 5.71 -29.69
CA ASP A 299 45.55 5.35 -30.53
C ASP A 299 45.54 6.24 -31.77
N SER A 300 46.73 6.92 -31.94
CA SER A 300 47.32 7.64 -33.08
C SER A 300 47.12 9.12 -33.15
#